data_893ad1a0b69648def7ad3d112093949f
#
_entry.id   893ad1a0b69648def7ad3d112093949f
#
_cell.length_a   1.000
_cell.length_b   1.000
_cell.length_c   1.000
_cell.angle_alpha   90.00
_cell.angle_beta   90.00
_cell.angle_gamma   90.00
#
_symmetry.space_group_name_H-M   'P 1'
#
loop_
_entity.id
_entity.type
_entity.pdbx_description
1 polymer ?
#
loop_
_entity_poly.entity_id
_entity_poly.type
_entity_poly.pdbx_seq_one_letter_code
_entity_poly.pdbx_strand_id
1 'polypeptide(L)'
;MRSRGLAQRLPIAIAAVLVLLLAVLALLQWQWIGEVSDMERHRMKVSLYAAGSHFTEDFDREVTRAFLYFHPGLTEPPESRLDRVVHQYDRWNVDAPYPRLVRDVFLMRPGSAGGTGLEVLWPAEHRFVACPWPPELAALRQRLEASRSSSSPESPADSRNLTLAADVPGLVINLGFPPPPGTLSPPRVASADPLAGAYLLVRLDPKTISGEIFPALTRRYFENAQGTGYALVVKAKGTAGKTVFLSDPQVPAAAFGIGDLQLDMFRLRPFDELRSLWAGHAPGSLRGRMSAVSRPRMGGPSAAERRRDGGAWRLVLKHRDGSLEDAVTAVRQRNLGISVGILALLAATMGLMMVVTQRAQRLARLQIEFVAGVTHELNTPLTAIRSAGQNLAAGVVAESGQVRRYGRLIESEGRRLSDMVGQALELAGIQSGRRVYHPRPVEVREAVDGALQDCRWLLQEKNIEVEKDIDRDLPLVLADASALRRAVQNLLENAVKYGGRAGWIGVRARQASSGQVEISVADRGPGIRREELPHLFKPFFRGRDAAAGGVPGSGLGLSLVRHIAEAHGGRVTVATGTAGTGGTIFTLHLPAEAAAEQVHAVEEPA
;
A
#
# COMPACT_ATOMS: atom_id res chain seq x y z
N MET A 1 -13.54 45.92 -9.16
CA MET A 1 -12.46 45.43 -8.24
C MET A 1 -12.79 44.15 -7.49
N ARG A 2 -14.05 43.75 -7.27
CA ARG A 2 -14.45 42.52 -6.52
C ARG A 2 -14.23 41.20 -7.27
N SER A 3 -14.25 41.16 -8.61
CA SER A 3 -14.12 39.93 -9.40
C SER A 3 -12.69 39.36 -9.47
N ARG A 4 -11.66 40.19 -9.34
CA ARG A 4 -10.26 39.75 -9.35
C ARG A 4 -9.83 38.95 -8.11
N GLY A 5 -10.44 39.22 -6.95
CA GLY A 5 -10.18 38.50 -5.71
C GLY A 5 -10.78 37.08 -5.67
N LEU A 6 -11.93 36.86 -6.33
CA LEU A 6 -12.56 35.51 -6.39
C LEU A 6 -11.78 34.55 -7.29
N ALA A 7 -11.30 35.02 -8.44
CA ALA A 7 -10.55 34.18 -9.39
C ALA A 7 -9.20 33.70 -8.85
N GLN A 8 -8.57 34.44 -7.91
CA GLN A 8 -7.33 34.02 -7.23
C GLN A 8 -7.57 33.06 -6.06
N ARG A 9 -8.75 33.10 -5.43
CA ARG A 9 -9.09 32.25 -4.28
C ARG A 9 -9.68 30.91 -4.69
N LEU A 10 -10.27 30.80 -5.88
CA LEU A 10 -10.90 29.58 -6.37
C LEU A 10 -9.94 28.35 -6.39
N PRO A 11 -8.72 28.43 -6.95
CA PRO A 11 -7.81 27.28 -6.95
C PRO A 11 -7.33 26.88 -5.55
N ILE A 12 -7.20 27.86 -4.64
CA ILE A 12 -6.84 27.59 -3.24
C ILE A 12 -7.98 26.88 -2.52
N ALA A 13 -9.22 27.34 -2.74
CA ALA A 13 -10.41 26.72 -2.16
C ALA A 13 -10.61 25.29 -2.67
N ILE A 14 -10.41 25.04 -3.96
CA ILE A 14 -10.47 23.71 -4.56
C ILE A 14 -9.38 22.83 -3.94
N ALA A 15 -8.14 23.32 -3.80
CA ALA A 15 -7.06 22.56 -3.17
C ALA A 15 -7.39 22.20 -1.71
N ALA A 16 -7.93 23.13 -0.95
CA ALA A 16 -8.34 22.89 0.44
C ALA A 16 -9.43 21.83 0.55
N VAL A 17 -10.46 21.89 -0.33
CA VAL A 17 -11.52 20.87 -0.39
C VAL A 17 -10.95 19.50 -0.75
N LEU A 18 -10.04 19.43 -1.70
CA LEU A 18 -9.41 18.16 -2.11
C LEU A 18 -8.54 17.58 -1.01
N VAL A 19 -7.78 18.39 -0.27
CA VAL A 19 -7.01 17.95 0.90
C VAL A 19 -7.92 17.44 2.01
N LEU A 20 -9.03 18.14 2.26
CA LEU A 20 -10.03 17.69 3.23
C LEU A 20 -10.64 16.34 2.82
N LEU A 21 -10.96 16.19 1.54
CA LEU A 21 -11.54 14.94 1.00
C LEU A 21 -10.55 13.77 1.11
N LEU A 22 -9.26 13.99 0.86
CA LEU A 22 -8.21 13.00 1.09
C LEU A 22 -8.08 12.61 2.57
N ALA A 23 -8.17 13.59 3.48
CA ALA A 23 -8.12 13.33 4.92
C ALA A 23 -9.33 12.50 5.38
N VAL A 24 -10.54 12.82 4.90
CA VAL A 24 -11.77 12.05 5.16
C VAL A 24 -11.64 10.64 4.61
N LEU A 25 -11.15 10.47 3.38
CA LEU A 25 -10.93 9.17 2.76
C LEU A 25 -9.92 8.34 3.56
N ALA A 26 -8.83 8.93 4.04
CA ALA A 26 -7.84 8.27 4.88
C ALA A 26 -8.44 7.80 6.21
N LEU A 27 -9.28 8.60 6.85
CA LEU A 27 -10.00 8.23 8.08
C LEU A 27 -10.97 7.07 7.85
N LEU A 28 -11.76 7.13 6.77
CA LEU A 28 -12.69 6.06 6.41
C LEU A 28 -11.95 4.75 6.11
N GLN A 29 -10.84 4.80 5.37
CA GLN A 29 -10.00 3.62 5.11
C GLN A 29 -9.42 3.04 6.40
N TRP A 30 -8.95 3.89 7.31
CA TRP A 30 -8.43 3.44 8.61
C TRP A 30 -9.50 2.68 9.42
N GLN A 31 -10.72 3.21 9.51
CA GLN A 31 -11.84 2.56 10.19
C GLN A 31 -12.20 1.23 9.52
N TRP A 32 -12.33 1.24 8.19
CA TRP A 32 -12.67 0.05 7.42
C TRP A 32 -11.64 -1.08 7.56
N ILE A 33 -10.33 -0.75 7.53
CA ILE A 33 -9.26 -1.74 7.73
C ILE A 33 -9.35 -2.33 9.15
N GLY A 34 -9.72 -1.55 10.16
CA GLY A 34 -9.98 -2.03 11.52
C GLY A 34 -11.11 -3.04 11.55
N GLU A 35 -12.26 -2.70 11.01
CA GLU A 35 -13.45 -3.57 10.97
C GLU A 35 -13.20 -4.87 10.19
N VAL A 36 -12.55 -4.80 9.05
CA VAL A 36 -12.19 -5.98 8.25
C VAL A 36 -11.24 -6.89 9.01
N SER A 37 -10.24 -6.33 9.72
CA SER A 37 -9.30 -7.11 10.52
C SER A 37 -9.99 -7.82 11.68
N ASP A 38 -10.94 -7.18 12.34
CA ASP A 38 -11.71 -7.77 13.45
C ASP A 38 -12.67 -8.86 12.94
N MET A 39 -13.31 -8.65 11.80
CA MET A 39 -14.13 -9.67 11.14
C MET A 39 -13.31 -10.90 10.76
N GLU A 40 -12.14 -10.71 10.15
CA GLU A 40 -11.26 -11.82 9.76
C GLU A 40 -10.74 -12.58 10.98
N ARG A 41 -10.34 -11.86 12.03
CA ARG A 41 -9.99 -12.48 13.34
C ARG A 41 -11.12 -13.34 13.88
N HIS A 42 -12.33 -12.82 13.88
CA HIS A 42 -13.50 -13.56 14.36
C HIS A 42 -13.78 -14.79 13.50
N ARG A 43 -13.75 -14.64 12.19
CA ARG A 43 -13.93 -15.74 11.22
C ARG A 43 -12.90 -16.85 11.42
N MET A 44 -11.62 -16.50 11.56
CA MET A 44 -10.53 -17.46 11.79
C MET A 44 -10.72 -18.20 13.12
N LYS A 45 -11.06 -17.47 14.20
CA LYS A 45 -11.35 -18.09 15.52
C LYS A 45 -12.52 -19.06 15.45
N VAL A 46 -13.62 -18.68 14.82
CA VAL A 46 -14.81 -19.54 14.67
C VAL A 46 -14.49 -20.78 13.82
N SER A 47 -13.77 -20.61 12.72
CA SER A 47 -13.35 -21.70 11.86
C SER A 47 -12.41 -22.67 12.59
N LEU A 48 -11.41 -22.13 13.31
CA LEU A 48 -10.47 -22.92 14.09
C LEU A 48 -11.17 -23.71 15.22
N TYR A 49 -12.11 -23.04 15.92
CA TYR A 49 -12.91 -23.69 16.97
C TYR A 49 -13.77 -24.82 16.38
N ALA A 50 -14.42 -24.59 15.24
CA ALA A 50 -15.24 -25.61 14.59
C ALA A 50 -14.40 -26.82 14.15
N ALA A 51 -13.26 -26.58 13.49
CA ALA A 51 -12.36 -27.65 13.07
C ALA A 51 -11.81 -28.45 14.26
N GLY A 52 -11.36 -27.75 15.31
CA GLY A 52 -10.88 -28.39 16.55
C GLY A 52 -11.97 -29.18 17.27
N SER A 53 -13.19 -28.65 17.33
CA SER A 53 -14.35 -29.35 17.95
C SER A 53 -14.70 -30.61 17.18
N HIS A 54 -14.76 -30.55 15.84
CA HIS A 54 -15.02 -31.74 15.05
C HIS A 54 -13.92 -32.80 15.17
N PHE A 55 -12.64 -32.36 15.22
CA PHE A 55 -11.53 -33.26 15.47
C PHE A 55 -11.69 -34.01 16.80
N THR A 56 -11.96 -33.27 17.89
CA THR A 56 -12.14 -33.89 19.23
C THR A 56 -13.39 -34.76 19.29
N GLU A 57 -14.48 -34.33 18.66
CA GLU A 57 -15.74 -35.08 18.64
C GLU A 57 -15.63 -36.39 17.84
N ASP A 58 -14.97 -36.39 16.71
CA ASP A 58 -14.78 -37.61 15.91
C ASP A 58 -13.86 -38.61 16.64
N PHE A 59 -12.77 -38.12 17.28
CA PHE A 59 -11.93 -38.97 18.11
C PHE A 59 -12.73 -39.55 19.31
N ASP A 60 -13.41 -38.71 20.06
CA ASP A 60 -14.23 -39.12 21.20
C ASP A 60 -15.36 -40.12 20.79
N ARG A 61 -15.83 -40.01 19.54
CA ARG A 61 -16.80 -40.96 18.96
C ARG A 61 -16.17 -42.34 18.75
N GLU A 62 -14.94 -42.42 18.26
CA GLU A 62 -14.25 -43.71 18.09
C GLU A 62 -13.94 -44.37 19.42
N VAL A 63 -13.51 -43.59 20.42
CA VAL A 63 -13.30 -44.07 21.79
C VAL A 63 -14.62 -44.56 22.42
N THR A 64 -15.68 -43.78 22.22
CA THR A 64 -17.03 -44.16 22.74
C THR A 64 -17.56 -45.41 22.02
N ARG A 65 -17.29 -45.55 20.71
CA ARG A 65 -17.64 -46.77 19.95
C ARG A 65 -16.95 -48.00 20.55
N ALA A 66 -15.65 -47.93 20.86
CA ALA A 66 -14.93 -49.01 21.51
C ALA A 66 -15.55 -49.34 22.88
N PHE A 67 -15.86 -48.31 23.70
CA PHE A 67 -16.51 -48.48 24.97
C PHE A 67 -17.83 -49.22 24.86
N LEU A 68 -18.74 -48.79 23.96
CA LEU A 68 -20.05 -49.38 23.75
C LEU A 68 -19.96 -50.82 23.22
N TYR A 69 -18.96 -51.09 22.38
CA TYR A 69 -18.78 -52.40 21.81
C TYR A 69 -18.46 -53.44 22.87
N PHE A 70 -17.61 -53.08 23.82
CA PHE A 70 -17.20 -54.01 24.91
C PHE A 70 -18.03 -53.93 26.17
N HIS A 71 -19.04 -52.99 26.24
CA HIS A 71 -19.92 -52.89 27.40
C HIS A 71 -20.96 -54.03 27.36
N PRO A 72 -20.92 -54.98 28.30
CA PRO A 72 -21.89 -56.05 28.33
C PRO A 72 -23.27 -55.51 28.71
N GLY A 73 -24.31 -56.07 28.14
CA GLY A 73 -25.69 -55.74 28.47
C GLY A 73 -25.97 -56.07 29.94
N LEU A 74 -26.59 -55.14 30.65
CA LEU A 74 -26.90 -55.26 32.09
C LEU A 74 -27.96 -56.32 32.42
N THR A 75 -28.61 -56.91 31.43
CA THR A 75 -29.74 -57.83 31.56
C THR A 75 -29.33 -59.31 31.47
N GLU A 76 -28.06 -59.59 31.22
CA GLU A 76 -27.60 -60.95 30.93
C GLU A 76 -26.96 -61.67 32.14
N PRO A 77 -27.00 -63.01 32.16
CA PRO A 77 -26.30 -63.80 33.18
C PRO A 77 -24.81 -63.58 33.16
N PRO A 78 -24.07 -63.67 34.29
CA PRO A 78 -22.65 -63.44 34.39
C PRO A 78 -21.78 -64.24 33.42
N GLU A 79 -22.07 -65.50 33.23
CA GLU A 79 -21.35 -66.39 32.33
C GLU A 79 -21.45 -65.96 30.86
N SER A 80 -22.64 -65.62 30.41
CA SER A 80 -22.88 -65.14 29.07
C SER A 80 -22.31 -63.73 28.77
N ARG A 81 -21.99 -62.93 29.82
CA ARG A 81 -21.32 -61.64 29.68
C ARG A 81 -19.87 -61.76 29.18
N LEU A 82 -19.15 -62.76 29.70
CA LEU A 82 -17.77 -63.00 29.26
C LEU A 82 -17.67 -63.57 27.84
N ASP A 83 -18.53 -64.55 27.53
CA ASP A 83 -18.62 -65.12 26.18
C ASP A 83 -18.97 -64.01 25.16
N ARG A 84 -19.81 -63.08 25.56
CA ARG A 84 -20.14 -61.94 24.71
C ARG A 84 -18.92 -61.05 24.47
N VAL A 85 -18.13 -60.76 25.48
CA VAL A 85 -16.90 -59.95 25.31
C VAL A 85 -15.95 -60.60 24.29
N VAL A 86 -15.81 -61.92 24.34
CA VAL A 86 -15.01 -62.69 23.36
C VAL A 86 -15.57 -62.52 21.95
N HIS A 87 -16.85 -62.75 21.77
CA HIS A 87 -17.51 -62.59 20.48
C HIS A 87 -17.50 -61.12 19.98
N GLN A 88 -17.56 -60.17 20.89
CA GLN A 88 -17.48 -58.74 20.51
C GLN A 88 -16.08 -58.36 20.07
N TYR A 89 -15.01 -58.98 20.66
CA TYR A 89 -13.64 -58.75 20.18
C TYR A 89 -13.45 -59.25 18.73
N ASP A 90 -13.97 -60.44 18.41
CA ASP A 90 -13.87 -60.99 17.06
C ASP A 90 -14.63 -60.08 16.05
N ARG A 91 -15.83 -59.68 16.43
CA ARG A 91 -16.60 -58.74 15.58
C ARG A 91 -15.96 -57.37 15.43
N TRP A 92 -15.32 -56.87 16.51
CA TRP A 92 -14.57 -55.61 16.44
C TRP A 92 -13.47 -55.69 15.39
N ASN A 93 -12.73 -56.78 15.35
CA ASN A 93 -11.66 -56.97 14.38
C ASN A 93 -12.15 -56.99 12.91
N VAL A 94 -13.40 -57.34 12.67
CA VAL A 94 -14.05 -57.37 11.34
C VAL A 94 -14.73 -56.05 10.98
N ASP A 95 -15.48 -55.50 11.91
CA ASP A 95 -16.45 -54.43 11.65
C ASP A 95 -15.95 -53.00 11.97
N ALA A 96 -14.91 -52.90 12.81
CA ALA A 96 -14.44 -51.58 13.28
C ALA A 96 -13.64 -50.86 12.18
N PRO A 97 -13.79 -49.51 12.06
CA PRO A 97 -12.98 -48.69 11.16
C PRO A 97 -11.49 -48.76 11.46
N TYR A 98 -11.16 -48.93 12.74
CA TYR A 98 -9.79 -49.08 13.23
C TYR A 98 -9.67 -50.32 14.11
N PRO A 99 -9.59 -51.55 13.55
CA PRO A 99 -9.55 -52.78 14.34
C PRO A 99 -8.39 -52.83 15.33
N ARG A 100 -7.23 -52.31 14.91
CA ARG A 100 -6.00 -52.25 15.74
C ARG A 100 -6.08 -51.24 16.91
N LEU A 101 -7.14 -50.45 17.00
CA LEU A 101 -7.33 -49.50 18.10
C LEU A 101 -7.43 -50.24 19.43
N VAL A 102 -8.05 -51.42 19.48
CA VAL A 102 -8.09 -52.28 20.66
C VAL A 102 -6.91 -53.21 20.61
N ARG A 103 -5.96 -53.04 21.53
CA ARG A 103 -4.75 -53.81 21.61
C ARG A 103 -4.91 -55.07 22.43
N ASP A 104 -5.38 -54.90 23.68
CA ASP A 104 -5.54 -55.97 24.67
C ASP A 104 -6.85 -55.77 25.43
N VAL A 105 -7.50 -56.86 25.82
CA VAL A 105 -8.67 -56.85 26.69
C VAL A 105 -8.34 -57.67 27.95
N PHE A 106 -8.34 -57.01 29.10
CA PHE A 106 -8.04 -57.65 30.36
C PHE A 106 -9.31 -57.75 31.25
N LEU A 107 -9.42 -58.84 31.96
CA LEU A 107 -10.42 -59.02 32.97
C LEU A 107 -9.74 -58.98 34.35
N MET A 108 -10.18 -58.09 35.19
CA MET A 108 -9.69 -57.97 36.57
C MET A 108 -10.74 -58.56 37.52
N ARG A 109 -10.33 -59.55 38.29
CA ARG A 109 -11.22 -60.17 39.31
C ARG A 109 -10.72 -59.90 40.72
N PRO A 110 -11.63 -59.78 41.70
CA PRO A 110 -11.24 -59.80 43.08
C PRO A 110 -10.67 -61.17 43.42
N GLY A 111 -9.43 -61.23 43.93
CA GLY A 111 -8.86 -62.48 44.41
C GLY A 111 -9.33 -62.85 45.79
N SER A 112 -9.32 -64.14 46.12
CA SER A 112 -9.77 -64.71 47.40
C SER A 112 -8.90 -64.29 48.61
N ALA A 113 -7.68 -63.80 48.40
CA ALA A 113 -6.71 -63.35 49.41
C ALA A 113 -6.57 -61.81 49.48
N GLY A 114 -7.56 -61.00 48.99
CA GLY A 114 -7.54 -59.54 49.04
C GLY A 114 -6.76 -58.86 47.91
N GLY A 115 -6.08 -59.62 47.05
CA GLY A 115 -5.39 -59.11 45.85
C GLY A 115 -6.32 -59.03 44.64
N THR A 116 -5.86 -58.39 43.55
CA THR A 116 -6.55 -58.34 42.24
C THR A 116 -5.86 -59.28 41.25
N GLY A 117 -6.57 -60.32 40.80
CA GLY A 117 -6.16 -61.18 39.71
C GLY A 117 -6.37 -60.49 38.37
N LEU A 118 -5.40 -60.63 37.42
CA LEU A 118 -5.52 -60.11 36.06
C LEU A 118 -5.51 -61.29 35.09
N GLU A 119 -6.47 -61.30 34.19
CA GLU A 119 -6.54 -62.25 33.08
C GLU A 119 -6.56 -61.45 31.76
N VAL A 120 -5.87 -61.95 30.72
CA VAL A 120 -5.89 -61.35 29.37
C VAL A 120 -6.72 -62.24 28.44
N LEU A 121 -7.52 -61.61 27.59
CA LEU A 121 -8.21 -62.34 26.52
C LEU A 121 -7.18 -62.89 25.51
N TRP A 122 -7.20 -64.23 25.36
CA TRP A 122 -6.40 -64.93 24.37
C TRP A 122 -7.30 -65.22 23.15
N PRO A 123 -7.16 -64.43 22.07
CA PRO A 123 -8.09 -64.51 20.94
C PRO A 123 -8.14 -65.88 20.25
N ALA A 124 -6.95 -66.54 20.14
CA ALA A 124 -6.87 -67.87 19.49
C ALA A 124 -7.59 -68.98 20.22
N GLU A 125 -7.79 -68.83 21.55
CA GLU A 125 -8.44 -69.87 22.40
C GLU A 125 -9.82 -69.37 22.88
N HIS A 126 -10.27 -68.21 22.51
CA HIS A 126 -11.54 -67.57 22.91
C HIS A 126 -11.77 -67.57 24.40
N ARG A 127 -10.71 -67.45 25.24
CA ARG A 127 -10.78 -67.45 26.69
C ARG A 127 -9.87 -66.44 27.36
N PHE A 128 -10.19 -66.12 28.61
CA PHE A 128 -9.34 -65.31 29.46
C PHE A 128 -8.28 -66.22 30.14
N VAL A 129 -7.00 -65.81 30.11
CA VAL A 129 -5.86 -66.53 30.66
C VAL A 129 -5.19 -65.65 31.73
N ALA A 130 -4.89 -66.19 32.89
CA ALA A 130 -4.20 -65.46 33.95
C ALA A 130 -2.85 -64.93 33.49
N CYS A 131 -2.58 -63.66 33.77
CA CYS A 131 -1.36 -62.99 33.41
C CYS A 131 -0.81 -62.12 34.54
N PRO A 132 0.52 -61.88 34.61
CA PRO A 132 1.07 -60.89 35.53
C PRO A 132 0.63 -59.46 35.14
N TRP A 133 0.54 -58.59 36.14
CA TRP A 133 0.25 -57.19 35.90
C TRP A 133 1.36 -56.52 35.06
N PRO A 134 1.04 -55.97 33.91
CA PRO A 134 2.00 -55.17 33.17
C PRO A 134 2.41 -53.93 33.99
N PRO A 135 3.73 -53.56 33.98
CA PRO A 135 4.24 -52.44 34.76
C PRO A 135 3.57 -51.11 34.40
N GLU A 136 3.12 -50.96 33.18
CA GLU A 136 2.42 -49.79 32.67
C GLU A 136 1.05 -49.61 33.32
N LEU A 137 0.41 -50.66 33.85
CA LEU A 137 -0.86 -50.66 34.52
C LEU A 137 -0.76 -50.56 36.05
N ALA A 138 0.42 -50.39 36.62
CA ALA A 138 0.62 -50.35 38.09
C ALA A 138 -0.16 -49.19 38.77
N ALA A 139 -0.15 -48.00 38.18
CA ALA A 139 -0.89 -46.85 38.68
C ALA A 139 -2.41 -47.04 38.60
N LEU A 140 -2.93 -47.71 37.58
CA LEU A 140 -4.33 -48.08 37.45
C LEU A 140 -4.72 -49.11 38.49
N ARG A 141 -3.85 -50.12 38.72
CA ARG A 141 -4.04 -51.12 39.76
C ARG A 141 -4.23 -50.47 41.15
N GLN A 142 -3.31 -49.58 41.55
CA GLN A 142 -3.38 -48.87 42.83
C GLN A 142 -4.70 -48.08 42.98
N ARG A 143 -5.13 -47.37 41.93
CA ARG A 143 -6.39 -46.62 41.93
C ARG A 143 -7.61 -47.56 42.12
N LEU A 144 -7.61 -48.68 41.44
CA LEU A 144 -8.72 -49.63 41.53
C LEU A 144 -8.74 -50.35 42.89
N GLU A 145 -7.58 -50.68 43.47
CA GLU A 145 -7.47 -51.25 44.82
C GLU A 145 -7.87 -50.25 45.89
N ALA A 146 -7.50 -48.97 45.76
CA ALA A 146 -7.91 -47.89 46.65
C ALA A 146 -9.44 -47.60 46.58
N SER A 147 -10.03 -47.61 45.39
CA SER A 147 -11.48 -47.44 45.22
C SER A 147 -12.31 -48.58 45.86
N ARG A 148 -11.73 -49.73 46.05
CA ARG A 148 -12.37 -50.88 46.70
C ARG A 148 -12.30 -50.83 48.24
N SER A 149 -11.25 -50.22 48.79
CA SER A 149 -11.05 -50.09 50.24
C SER A 149 -11.84 -48.97 50.87
N SER A 150 -12.30 -47.98 50.09
CA SER A 150 -13.17 -46.90 50.56
C SER A 150 -14.62 -47.39 50.67
N SER A 151 -15.08 -47.62 51.87
CA SER A 151 -16.46 -48.09 52.22
C SER A 151 -17.53 -47.01 52.16
N SER A 152 -17.24 -45.82 51.61
CA SER A 152 -18.24 -44.76 51.37
C SER A 152 -18.78 -44.86 49.95
N PRO A 153 -20.11 -44.75 49.76
CA PRO A 153 -20.66 -44.61 48.42
C PRO A 153 -20.20 -43.27 47.87
N GLU A 154 -19.07 -43.28 47.20
CA GLU A 154 -18.54 -42.10 46.52
C GLU A 154 -19.55 -41.57 45.50
N SER A 155 -19.62 -40.26 45.42
CA SER A 155 -20.45 -39.50 44.50
C SER A 155 -20.39 -40.08 43.08
N PRO A 156 -21.48 -40.08 42.30
CA PRO A 156 -21.49 -40.50 40.89
C PRO A 156 -20.44 -39.81 40.01
N ALA A 157 -19.81 -38.76 40.53
CA ALA A 157 -18.70 -38.06 39.86
C ALA A 157 -17.38 -38.83 39.93
N ASP A 158 -17.05 -39.54 41.02
CA ASP A 158 -15.79 -40.25 41.20
C ASP A 158 -15.74 -41.56 40.41
N SER A 159 -16.89 -42.21 40.23
CA SER A 159 -17.02 -43.39 39.36
C SER A 159 -16.70 -43.10 37.89
N ARG A 160 -16.85 -41.85 37.44
CA ARG A 160 -16.51 -41.43 36.06
C ARG A 160 -15.00 -41.28 35.83
N ASN A 161 -14.26 -40.93 36.87
CA ASN A 161 -12.80 -40.75 36.77
C ASN A 161 -12.04 -42.08 36.62
N LEU A 162 -12.68 -43.18 36.97
CA LEU A 162 -12.13 -44.52 36.79
C LEU A 162 -12.32 -45.06 35.36
N THR A 163 -13.24 -44.51 34.59
CA THR A 163 -13.63 -45.07 33.29
C THR A 163 -12.57 -44.85 32.21
N LEU A 164 -11.67 -43.88 32.37
CA LEU A 164 -10.58 -43.57 31.43
C LEU A 164 -9.25 -43.51 32.16
N ALA A 165 -8.30 -44.31 31.71
CA ALA A 165 -6.91 -44.22 32.17
C ALA A 165 -6.14 -43.23 31.30
N ALA A 166 -5.75 -42.07 31.85
CA ALA A 166 -5.05 -41.02 31.12
C ALA A 166 -3.62 -41.41 30.76
N ASP A 167 -2.94 -42.17 31.61
CA ASP A 167 -1.52 -42.50 31.49
C ASP A 167 -1.29 -43.67 30.53
N VAL A 168 -2.22 -44.64 30.50
CA VAL A 168 -2.31 -45.68 29.52
C VAL A 168 -3.65 -45.59 28.85
N PRO A 169 -3.76 -45.25 27.55
CA PRO A 169 -5.06 -45.11 26.91
C PRO A 169 -5.85 -46.41 27.04
N GLY A 170 -6.85 -46.39 27.88
CA GLY A 170 -7.65 -47.57 28.20
C GLY A 170 -9.01 -47.21 28.77
N LEU A 171 -9.98 -48.10 28.55
CA LEU A 171 -11.34 -48.00 28.98
C LEU A 171 -11.57 -49.01 30.11
N VAL A 172 -12.05 -48.55 31.25
CA VAL A 172 -12.39 -49.40 32.41
C VAL A 172 -13.89 -49.53 32.50
N ILE A 173 -14.38 -50.75 32.35
CA ILE A 173 -15.82 -51.05 32.33
C ILE A 173 -16.13 -51.93 33.59
N ASN A 174 -16.99 -51.48 34.44
CA ASN A 174 -17.44 -52.26 35.60
C ASN A 174 -18.43 -53.32 35.13
N LEU A 175 -18.14 -54.59 35.44
CA LEU A 175 -18.98 -55.72 35.06
C LEU A 175 -20.03 -56.07 36.09
N GLY A 176 -19.85 -55.65 37.35
CA GLY A 176 -20.73 -55.97 38.49
C GLY A 176 -21.64 -54.85 38.97
N PHE A 177 -22.16 -54.01 38.07
CA PHE A 177 -23.06 -52.93 38.47
C PHE A 177 -24.41 -53.50 38.95
N PRO A 178 -24.93 -53.07 40.13
CA PRO A 178 -26.30 -53.39 40.54
C PRO A 178 -27.29 -52.74 39.54
N PRO A 179 -28.44 -53.39 39.25
CA PRO A 179 -29.47 -52.82 38.40
C PRO A 179 -29.93 -51.48 38.97
N PRO A 180 -30.26 -50.47 38.11
CA PRO A 180 -30.71 -49.17 38.56
C PRO A 180 -31.96 -49.29 39.48
N PRO A 181 -32.07 -48.46 40.54
CA PRO A 181 -33.20 -48.52 41.47
C PRO A 181 -34.49 -48.26 40.70
N GLY A 182 -35.42 -49.19 40.77
CA GLY A 182 -36.77 -49.13 40.12
C GLY A 182 -37.01 -50.20 39.06
N THR A 183 -36.06 -51.06 38.75
CA THR A 183 -36.33 -52.27 37.95
C THR A 183 -36.89 -53.35 38.85
N LEU A 184 -38.19 -53.63 38.67
CA LEU A 184 -38.87 -54.74 39.32
C LEU A 184 -38.28 -56.08 38.79
N SER A 185 -37.23 -56.54 39.42
CA SER A 185 -36.80 -57.94 39.34
C SER A 185 -37.26 -58.69 40.59
N PRO A 186 -37.87 -59.86 40.46
CA PRO A 186 -38.25 -60.62 41.61
C PRO A 186 -37.04 -61.05 42.44
N PRO A 187 -37.14 -61.23 43.77
CA PRO A 187 -36.05 -61.63 44.61
C PRO A 187 -35.65 -63.06 44.25
N ARG A 188 -34.70 -63.19 43.29
CA ARG A 188 -33.94 -64.42 43.18
C ARG A 188 -32.83 -64.37 44.20
N VAL A 189 -32.73 -65.41 44.96
CA VAL A 189 -31.66 -65.74 45.89
C VAL A 189 -30.34 -65.25 45.34
N ALA A 190 -29.70 -64.37 46.13
CA ALA A 190 -28.40 -63.81 45.76
C ALA A 190 -27.33 -64.91 45.76
N SER A 191 -27.28 -65.71 44.72
CA SER A 191 -26.03 -66.39 44.35
C SER A 191 -25.06 -65.25 44.03
N ALA A 192 -23.94 -65.13 44.75
CA ALA A 192 -22.93 -64.12 44.60
C ALA A 192 -22.54 -64.06 43.13
N ASP A 193 -22.87 -62.94 42.47
CA ASP A 193 -22.45 -62.73 41.07
C ASP A 193 -20.95 -62.91 41.00
N PRO A 194 -20.42 -63.95 40.29
CA PRO A 194 -19.01 -64.20 40.21
C PRO A 194 -18.19 -63.08 39.55
N LEU A 195 -18.89 -62.11 38.97
CA LEU A 195 -18.34 -60.88 38.43
C LEU A 195 -18.55 -59.64 39.31
N ALA A 196 -19.10 -59.83 40.55
CA ALA A 196 -19.23 -58.72 41.49
C ALA A 196 -17.88 -58.09 41.79
N GLY A 197 -17.74 -56.80 41.49
CA GLY A 197 -16.48 -56.08 41.64
C GLY A 197 -15.40 -56.40 40.59
N ALA A 198 -15.77 -57.09 39.50
CA ALA A 198 -14.87 -57.29 38.36
C ALA A 198 -14.92 -56.11 37.40
N TYR A 199 -13.80 -55.82 36.80
CA TYR A 199 -13.64 -54.77 35.79
C TYR A 199 -13.07 -55.35 34.50
N LEU A 200 -13.58 -54.87 33.36
CA LEU A 200 -12.98 -55.11 32.06
C LEU A 200 -12.14 -53.90 31.70
N LEU A 201 -10.88 -54.12 31.38
CA LEU A 201 -9.98 -53.10 30.89
C LEU A 201 -9.74 -53.32 29.41
N VAL A 202 -10.21 -52.43 28.55
CA VAL A 202 -9.91 -52.41 27.11
C VAL A 202 -8.76 -51.46 26.90
N ARG A 203 -7.60 -51.99 26.61
CA ARG A 203 -6.39 -51.20 26.33
C ARG A 203 -6.37 -50.75 24.87
N LEU A 204 -6.26 -49.44 24.65
CA LEU A 204 -6.18 -48.86 23.34
C LEU A 204 -4.71 -48.76 22.89
N ASP A 205 -4.44 -48.97 21.60
CA ASP A 205 -3.10 -48.89 21.05
C ASP A 205 -2.66 -47.46 20.74
N PRO A 206 -1.67 -46.90 21.46
CA PRO A 206 -1.16 -45.56 21.22
C PRO A 206 -0.61 -45.36 19.80
N LYS A 207 -0.06 -46.45 19.19
CA LYS A 207 0.52 -46.39 17.84
C LYS A 207 -0.56 -46.18 16.78
N THR A 208 -1.68 -46.90 16.90
CA THR A 208 -2.85 -46.72 16.01
C THR A 208 -3.47 -45.35 16.18
N ILE A 209 -3.57 -44.82 17.42
CA ILE A 209 -4.09 -43.49 17.68
C ILE A 209 -3.21 -42.43 17.04
N SER A 210 -1.87 -42.47 17.28
CA SER A 210 -0.96 -41.43 16.77
C SER A 210 -0.56 -41.62 15.32
N GLY A 211 -0.54 -42.88 14.80
CA GLY A 211 -0.11 -43.18 13.44
C GLY A 211 -1.20 -43.25 12.38
N GLU A 212 -2.45 -43.56 12.80
CA GLU A 212 -3.57 -43.73 11.86
C GLU A 212 -4.67 -42.71 12.10
N ILE A 213 -5.22 -42.65 13.33
CA ILE A 213 -6.43 -41.84 13.62
C ILE A 213 -6.12 -40.34 13.60
N PHE A 214 -5.12 -39.87 14.35
CA PHE A 214 -4.79 -38.44 14.38
C PHE A 214 -4.33 -37.88 13.04
N PRO A 215 -3.48 -38.56 12.26
CA PRO A 215 -3.14 -38.09 10.91
C PRO A 215 -4.35 -38.03 9.98
N ALA A 216 -5.27 -39.01 10.06
CA ALA A 216 -6.50 -38.99 9.26
C ALA A 216 -7.42 -37.81 9.62
N LEU A 217 -7.60 -37.54 10.92
CA LEU A 217 -8.40 -36.41 11.41
C LEU A 217 -7.71 -35.06 11.10
N THR A 218 -6.37 -35.00 11.19
CA THR A 218 -5.60 -33.79 10.83
C THR A 218 -5.81 -33.44 9.38
N ARG A 219 -5.67 -34.39 8.48
CA ARG A 219 -5.93 -34.20 7.05
C ARG A 219 -7.36 -33.76 6.78
N ARG A 220 -8.33 -34.37 7.45
CA ARG A 220 -9.76 -34.10 7.24
C ARG A 220 -10.18 -32.69 7.64
N TYR A 221 -9.65 -32.13 8.74
CA TYR A 221 -10.15 -30.89 9.34
C TYR A 221 -9.20 -29.72 9.23
N PHE A 222 -7.91 -29.94 9.00
CA PHE A 222 -6.90 -28.88 8.99
C PHE A 222 -6.10 -28.79 7.67
N GLU A 223 -6.20 -29.80 6.80
CA GLU A 223 -5.54 -29.77 5.51
C GLU A 223 -6.49 -29.20 4.44
N ASN A 224 -6.08 -28.11 3.80
CA ASN A 224 -6.76 -27.49 2.66
C ASN A 224 -5.81 -27.47 1.46
N ALA A 225 -6.25 -26.93 0.31
CA ALA A 225 -5.48 -26.90 -0.94
C ALA A 225 -4.10 -26.19 -0.82
N GLN A 226 -3.87 -25.45 0.26
CA GLN A 226 -2.63 -24.70 0.53
C GLN A 226 -1.77 -25.34 1.64
N GLY A 227 -2.14 -26.56 2.12
CA GLY A 227 -1.49 -27.25 3.23
C GLY A 227 -2.13 -26.95 4.59
N THR A 228 -1.52 -27.48 5.67
CA THR A 228 -2.01 -27.23 7.03
C THR A 228 -1.52 -25.88 7.52
N GLY A 229 -2.41 -24.87 7.63
CA GLY A 229 -2.08 -23.57 8.21
C GLY A 229 -1.85 -23.63 9.73
N TYR A 230 -2.15 -24.76 10.38
CA TYR A 230 -2.06 -24.97 11.82
C TYR A 230 -1.22 -26.18 12.17
N ALA A 231 -0.42 -26.05 13.20
CA ALA A 231 0.25 -27.16 13.86
C ALA A 231 -0.59 -27.62 15.08
N LEU A 232 -0.64 -28.93 15.29
CA LEU A 232 -1.41 -29.57 16.36
C LEU A 232 -0.51 -30.34 17.29
N VAL A 233 -0.76 -30.27 18.58
CA VAL A 233 -0.20 -31.16 19.59
C VAL A 233 -1.29 -31.71 20.49
N VAL A 234 -1.24 -33.01 20.76
CA VAL A 234 -2.09 -33.66 21.77
C VAL A 234 -1.22 -34.02 22.97
N LYS A 235 -1.61 -33.53 24.16
CA LYS A 235 -0.92 -33.74 25.42
C LYS A 235 -1.82 -34.49 26.40
N ALA A 236 -1.27 -35.44 27.16
CA ALA A 236 -1.99 -36.06 28.26
C ALA A 236 -2.07 -35.10 29.43
N LYS A 237 -3.24 -35.06 30.11
CA LYS A 237 -3.44 -34.33 31.36
C LYS A 237 -2.96 -35.23 32.53
N GLY A 238 -2.08 -34.72 33.37
CA GLY A 238 -1.77 -35.37 34.64
C GLY A 238 -0.32 -35.81 34.84
N THR A 239 0.34 -36.44 33.90
CA THR A 239 1.73 -36.85 34.02
C THR A 239 2.62 -35.96 33.18
N ALA A 240 3.19 -34.91 33.76
CA ALA A 240 4.22 -34.04 33.18
C ALA A 240 4.01 -33.62 31.72
N GLY A 241 2.76 -33.57 31.26
CA GLY A 241 2.41 -33.05 29.90
C GLY A 241 2.98 -33.92 28.76
N LYS A 242 3.02 -35.25 28.92
CA LYS A 242 3.50 -36.16 27.88
C LYS A 242 2.81 -35.91 26.56
N THR A 243 3.60 -35.65 25.52
CA THR A 243 3.08 -35.47 24.16
C THR A 243 2.67 -36.84 23.61
N VAL A 244 1.42 -36.94 23.18
CA VAL A 244 0.81 -38.11 22.58
C VAL A 244 0.93 -38.08 21.06
N PHE A 245 0.77 -36.89 20.49
CA PHE A 245 0.85 -36.68 19.04
C PHE A 245 1.36 -35.28 18.70
N LEU A 246 2.07 -35.18 17.60
CA LEU A 246 2.55 -33.92 17.03
C LEU A 246 2.37 -33.98 15.52
N SER A 247 1.62 -33.05 14.94
CA SER A 247 1.31 -33.04 13.50
C SER A 247 2.52 -32.62 12.67
N ASP A 248 3.40 -31.80 13.22
CA ASP A 248 4.59 -31.30 12.53
C ASP A 248 5.84 -31.53 13.40
N PRO A 249 6.70 -32.49 13.03
CA PRO A 249 7.91 -32.78 13.77
C PRO A 249 8.92 -31.63 13.84
N GLN A 250 8.82 -30.65 12.93
CA GLN A 250 9.71 -29.49 12.90
C GLN A 250 9.37 -28.46 14.00
N VAL A 251 8.13 -28.48 14.49
CA VAL A 251 7.68 -27.56 15.55
C VAL A 251 7.82 -28.28 16.91
N PRO A 252 8.75 -27.88 17.79
CA PRO A 252 8.90 -28.53 19.08
C PRO A 252 7.64 -28.37 19.93
N ALA A 253 7.26 -29.43 20.67
CA ALA A 253 6.04 -29.41 21.50
C ALA A 253 6.04 -28.27 22.55
N ALA A 254 7.21 -27.78 22.96
CA ALA A 254 7.37 -26.63 23.86
C ALA A 254 6.93 -25.30 23.20
N ALA A 255 7.04 -25.19 21.88
CA ALA A 255 6.67 -23.97 21.14
C ALA A 255 5.18 -23.70 21.10
N PHE A 256 4.33 -24.68 21.44
CA PHE A 256 2.88 -24.51 21.45
C PHE A 256 2.40 -23.62 22.60
N GLY A 257 3.12 -23.56 23.74
CA GLY A 257 2.73 -22.73 24.89
C GLY A 257 1.25 -22.87 25.25
N ILE A 258 0.54 -21.73 25.28
CA ILE A 258 -0.92 -21.69 25.46
C ILE A 258 -1.64 -22.03 24.14
N GLY A 259 -0.99 -21.85 22.97
CA GLY A 259 -1.60 -22.02 21.65
C GLY A 259 -2.71 -21.00 21.35
N ASP A 260 -3.27 -21.06 20.15
CA ASP A 260 -4.40 -20.22 19.72
C ASP A 260 -5.74 -20.79 20.17
N LEU A 261 -5.80 -22.11 20.35
CA LEU A 261 -6.98 -22.82 20.84
C LEU A 261 -6.56 -24.06 21.64
N GLN A 262 -7.27 -24.32 22.73
CA GLN A 262 -7.14 -25.53 23.54
C GLN A 262 -8.51 -26.19 23.69
N LEU A 263 -8.59 -27.49 23.42
CA LEU A 263 -9.79 -28.28 23.57
C LEU A 263 -9.48 -29.57 24.33
N ASP A 264 -10.33 -29.91 25.27
CA ASP A 264 -10.23 -31.18 25.99
C ASP A 264 -10.83 -32.32 25.14
N MET A 265 -10.17 -33.45 25.12
CA MET A 265 -10.53 -34.63 24.35
C MET A 265 -10.22 -35.92 25.11
N PHE A 266 -10.49 -37.06 24.54
CA PHE A 266 -10.43 -38.38 25.18
C PHE A 266 -11.36 -38.45 26.36
N ARG A 267 -12.68 -38.36 26.05
CA ARG A 267 -13.78 -38.48 27.00
C ARG A 267 -14.86 -39.38 26.45
N LEU A 268 -15.55 -40.03 27.32
CA LEU A 268 -16.79 -40.74 26.97
C LEU A 268 -17.94 -39.75 26.93
N ARG A 269 -18.83 -39.88 25.97
CA ARG A 269 -20.06 -39.09 25.94
C ARG A 269 -20.93 -39.44 27.14
N PRO A 270 -21.74 -38.48 27.66
CA PRO A 270 -22.66 -38.72 28.75
C PRO A 270 -23.59 -39.89 28.45
N PHE A 271 -23.91 -40.69 29.47
CA PHE A 271 -24.73 -41.91 29.33
C PHE A 271 -26.12 -41.66 28.73
N ASP A 272 -26.67 -40.48 28.93
CA ASP A 272 -27.97 -40.08 28.34
C ASP A 272 -27.93 -39.95 26.84
N GLU A 273 -26.81 -39.43 26.28
CA GLU A 273 -26.57 -39.41 24.84
C GLU A 273 -26.29 -40.84 24.31
N LEU A 274 -25.56 -41.63 25.06
CA LEU A 274 -25.28 -43.03 24.74
C LEU A 274 -26.55 -43.89 24.74
N ARG A 275 -27.50 -43.63 25.67
CA ARG A 275 -28.79 -44.33 25.75
C ARG A 275 -29.65 -44.07 24.51
N SER A 276 -29.66 -42.86 23.99
CA SER A 276 -30.41 -42.52 22.77
C SER A 276 -29.80 -43.20 21.54
N LEU A 277 -28.49 -43.36 21.49
CA LEU A 277 -27.78 -44.09 20.43
C LEU A 277 -28.04 -45.61 20.55
N TRP A 278 -28.19 -46.13 21.75
CA TRP A 278 -28.40 -47.55 21.99
C TRP A 278 -29.87 -47.98 21.79
N ALA A 279 -30.83 -47.15 22.16
CA ALA A 279 -32.25 -47.43 21.90
C ALA A 279 -32.63 -47.50 20.42
N GLY A 280 -31.76 -46.98 19.54
CA GLY A 280 -31.90 -47.03 18.08
C GLY A 280 -31.27 -48.24 17.40
N HIS A 281 -30.60 -49.13 18.12
CA HIS A 281 -29.83 -50.26 17.56
C HIS A 281 -30.49 -51.61 17.81
N ALA A 282 -31.61 -51.87 17.13
CA ALA A 282 -31.93 -53.21 16.78
C ALA A 282 -30.93 -53.73 15.73
N PRO A 283 -30.47 -55.00 15.78
CA PRO A 283 -29.48 -55.52 14.84
C PRO A 283 -30.01 -55.43 13.41
N GLY A 284 -29.49 -54.54 12.63
CA GLY A 284 -29.83 -54.37 11.20
C GLY A 284 -29.83 -52.94 10.65
N SER A 285 -29.71 -51.87 11.45
CA SER A 285 -29.93 -50.51 10.95
C SER A 285 -28.75 -49.53 11.12
N LEU A 286 -27.52 -50.02 11.18
CA LEU A 286 -26.31 -49.19 11.41
C LEU A 286 -25.96 -48.25 10.23
N ARG A 287 -26.47 -48.43 9.03
CA ARG A 287 -26.14 -47.61 7.88
C ARG A 287 -27.02 -46.36 7.62
N GLY A 288 -28.16 -46.23 8.26
CA GLY A 288 -29.20 -45.27 7.86
C GLY A 288 -29.33 -43.97 8.67
N ARG A 289 -28.78 -43.85 9.89
CA ARG A 289 -29.12 -42.74 10.81
C ARG A 289 -27.97 -41.84 11.29
N MET A 290 -26.79 -41.97 10.75
CA MET A 290 -25.69 -41.07 11.12
C MET A 290 -25.76 -39.69 10.41
N SER A 291 -26.80 -39.43 9.61
CA SER A 291 -26.95 -38.20 8.84
C SER A 291 -27.79 -37.09 9.48
N ALA A 292 -28.40 -37.35 10.64
CA ALA A 292 -29.35 -36.43 11.23
C ALA A 292 -28.90 -35.93 12.62
N VAL A 293 -27.71 -35.38 12.75
CA VAL A 293 -27.33 -34.66 13.98
C VAL A 293 -27.12 -33.19 13.67
N SER A 294 -28.20 -32.48 13.93
CA SER A 294 -28.33 -31.12 14.51
C SER A 294 -27.29 -30.07 14.12
N ARG A 295 -27.75 -29.11 13.33
CA ARG A 295 -27.15 -27.76 13.21
C ARG A 295 -26.96 -27.16 14.61
N PRO A 296 -25.81 -26.59 14.95
CA PRO A 296 -25.63 -25.87 16.19
C PRO A 296 -26.51 -24.62 16.22
N ARG A 297 -27.34 -24.47 17.22
CA ARG A 297 -28.03 -23.22 17.56
C ARG A 297 -26.98 -22.21 18.02
N MET A 298 -26.89 -21.07 17.34
CA MET A 298 -26.17 -19.89 17.81
C MET A 298 -26.85 -19.39 19.10
N GLY A 299 -26.19 -19.58 20.23
CA GLY A 299 -26.55 -19.03 21.52
C GLY A 299 -25.39 -19.26 22.47
N GLY A 300 -25.04 -18.27 23.29
CA GLY A 300 -23.88 -18.24 24.17
C GLY A 300 -23.61 -19.51 24.97
N PRO A 301 -22.46 -19.60 25.68
CA PRO A 301 -21.99 -20.85 26.28
C PRO A 301 -23.06 -21.47 27.18
N SER A 302 -23.66 -22.55 26.67
CA SER A 302 -24.72 -23.27 27.36
C SER A 302 -24.13 -24.01 28.57
N ALA A 303 -25.00 -24.40 29.52
CA ALA A 303 -24.61 -25.25 30.64
C ALA A 303 -23.90 -26.55 30.19
N ALA A 304 -24.06 -26.96 28.92
CA ALA A 304 -23.35 -28.06 28.28
C ALA A 304 -21.86 -27.72 27.98
N GLU A 305 -21.52 -26.49 27.71
CA GLU A 305 -20.12 -26.05 27.52
C GLU A 305 -19.33 -26.01 28.82
N ARG A 306 -19.98 -25.67 29.95
CA ARG A 306 -19.38 -25.75 31.31
C ARG A 306 -19.12 -27.19 31.77
N ARG A 307 -19.73 -28.22 31.15
CA ARG A 307 -19.47 -29.65 31.42
C ARG A 307 -18.36 -30.23 30.54
N ARG A 308 -17.70 -29.43 29.69
CA ARG A 308 -16.63 -29.88 28.75
C ARG A 308 -15.25 -30.02 29.37
N ASP A 309 -15.08 -29.65 30.64
CA ASP A 309 -13.82 -29.72 31.40
C ASP A 309 -13.60 -31.10 32.06
N GLY A 310 -13.36 -32.14 31.27
CA GLY A 310 -13.17 -33.48 31.82
C GLY A 310 -12.43 -34.48 30.97
N GLY A 311 -11.88 -34.10 29.82
CA GLY A 311 -11.13 -35.01 28.96
C GLY A 311 -9.75 -35.36 29.55
N ALA A 312 -9.28 -36.59 29.34
CA ALA A 312 -7.97 -37.05 29.80
C ALA A 312 -6.79 -36.47 28.98
N TRP A 313 -7.07 -35.99 27.80
CA TRP A 313 -6.09 -35.36 26.90
C TRP A 313 -6.52 -33.96 26.49
N ARG A 314 -5.55 -33.18 26.01
CA ARG A 314 -5.76 -31.83 25.53
C ARG A 314 -5.17 -31.67 24.13
N LEU A 315 -5.99 -31.23 23.19
CA LEU A 315 -5.58 -30.75 21.87
C LEU A 315 -5.19 -29.28 22.00
N VAL A 316 -4.02 -28.92 21.52
CA VAL A 316 -3.54 -27.54 21.42
C VAL A 316 -3.25 -27.26 19.95
N LEU A 317 -3.82 -26.20 19.44
CA LEU A 317 -3.68 -25.72 18.07
C LEU A 317 -2.89 -24.42 18.07
N LYS A 318 -1.97 -24.27 17.12
CA LYS A 318 -1.19 -23.05 16.93
C LYS A 318 -1.02 -22.78 15.44
N HIS A 319 -1.11 -21.51 15.05
CA HIS A 319 -0.83 -21.11 13.67
C HIS A 319 0.65 -21.32 13.35
N ARG A 320 0.97 -21.79 12.14
CA ARG A 320 2.36 -22.09 11.73
C ARG A 320 3.25 -20.86 11.72
N ASP A 321 2.74 -19.74 11.28
CA ASP A 321 3.48 -18.47 11.15
C ASP A 321 3.56 -17.67 12.47
N GLY A 322 3.39 -18.34 13.63
CA GLY A 322 3.50 -17.74 14.95
C GLY A 322 2.22 -17.85 15.76
N SER A 323 1.38 -16.82 15.77
CA SER A 323 0.06 -16.85 16.38
C SER A 323 -1.01 -16.41 15.36
N LEU A 324 -2.26 -16.74 15.65
CA LEU A 324 -3.39 -16.22 14.86
C LEU A 324 -3.40 -14.68 14.83
N GLU A 325 -2.96 -14.04 15.91
CA GLU A 325 -2.87 -12.58 15.98
C GLU A 325 -1.75 -12.02 15.11
N ASP A 326 -0.62 -12.72 15.00
CA ASP A 326 0.47 -12.34 14.08
C ASP A 326 0.03 -12.43 12.63
N ALA A 327 -0.69 -13.49 12.27
CA ALA A 327 -1.25 -13.66 10.92
C ALA A 327 -2.24 -12.53 10.55
N VAL A 328 -3.16 -12.18 11.47
CA VAL A 328 -4.10 -11.06 11.27
C VAL A 328 -3.35 -9.72 11.16
N THR A 329 -2.31 -9.53 11.99
CA THR A 329 -1.50 -8.31 11.97
C THR A 329 -0.74 -8.16 10.66
N ALA A 330 -0.18 -9.23 10.11
CA ALA A 330 0.50 -9.23 8.82
C ALA A 330 -0.44 -8.84 7.67
N VAL A 331 -1.66 -9.39 7.65
CA VAL A 331 -2.69 -9.01 6.66
C VAL A 331 -3.08 -7.54 6.81
N ARG A 332 -3.27 -7.06 8.04
CA ARG A 332 -3.58 -5.65 8.33
C ARG A 332 -2.47 -4.71 7.85
N GLN A 333 -1.21 -5.02 8.12
CA GLN A 333 -0.06 -4.21 7.68
C GLN A 333 0.04 -4.16 6.17
N ARG A 334 -0.16 -5.29 5.49
CA ARG A 334 -0.19 -5.34 4.02
C ARG A 334 -1.29 -4.46 3.44
N ASN A 335 -2.51 -4.56 3.96
CA ASN A 335 -3.65 -3.77 3.50
C ASN A 335 -3.46 -2.27 3.78
N LEU A 336 -2.88 -1.93 4.94
CA LEU A 336 -2.52 -0.56 5.29
C LEU A 336 -1.47 0.00 4.32
N GLY A 337 -0.43 -0.78 4.00
CA GLY A 337 0.60 -0.38 3.03
C GLY A 337 0.03 -0.09 1.64
N ILE A 338 -0.86 -0.95 1.14
CA ILE A 338 -1.55 -0.75 -0.14
C ILE A 338 -2.40 0.54 -0.10
N SER A 339 -3.18 0.74 0.97
CA SER A 339 -4.03 1.93 1.13
C SER A 339 -3.23 3.23 1.19
N VAL A 340 -2.13 3.24 1.94
CA VAL A 340 -1.20 4.40 2.00
C VAL A 340 -0.58 4.66 0.63
N GLY A 341 -0.18 3.61 -0.11
CA GLY A 341 0.34 3.73 -1.47
C GLY A 341 -0.66 4.37 -2.43
N ILE A 342 -1.92 3.95 -2.40
CA ILE A 342 -3.00 4.52 -3.21
C ILE A 342 -3.24 6.00 -2.86
N LEU A 343 -3.33 6.32 -1.56
CA LEU A 343 -3.51 7.71 -1.11
C LEU A 343 -2.33 8.61 -1.50
N ALA A 344 -1.10 8.12 -1.41
CA ALA A 344 0.09 8.84 -1.83
C ALA A 344 0.09 9.11 -3.34
N LEU A 345 -0.31 8.12 -4.16
CA LEU A 345 -0.45 8.26 -5.60
C LEU A 345 -1.51 9.31 -5.97
N LEU A 346 -2.67 9.27 -5.30
CA LEU A 346 -3.73 10.27 -5.49
C LEU A 346 -3.26 11.67 -5.11
N ALA A 347 -2.55 11.83 -4.00
CA ALA A 347 -1.99 13.11 -3.58
C ALA A 347 -0.95 13.63 -4.60
N ALA A 348 -0.07 12.76 -5.10
CA ALA A 348 0.94 13.12 -6.10
C ALA A 348 0.30 13.54 -7.44
N THR A 349 -0.70 12.80 -7.93
CA THR A 349 -1.42 13.16 -9.18
C THR A 349 -2.16 14.48 -9.04
N MET A 350 -2.78 14.73 -7.88
CA MET A 350 -3.44 16.00 -7.58
C MET A 350 -2.45 17.17 -7.55
N GLY A 351 -1.30 16.99 -6.89
CA GLY A 351 -0.22 17.98 -6.86
C GLY A 351 0.30 18.29 -8.26
N LEU A 352 0.54 17.27 -9.07
CA LEU A 352 0.98 17.42 -10.45
C LEU A 352 -0.06 18.19 -11.28
N MET A 353 -1.34 17.82 -11.18
CA MET A 353 -2.42 18.50 -11.91
C MET A 353 -2.53 19.98 -11.51
N MET A 354 -2.33 20.30 -10.22
CA MET A 354 -2.33 21.68 -9.73
C MET A 354 -1.16 22.48 -10.33
N VAL A 355 0.04 21.92 -10.36
CA VAL A 355 1.23 22.56 -10.96
C VAL A 355 1.00 22.81 -12.46
N VAL A 356 0.50 21.80 -13.19
CA VAL A 356 0.22 21.93 -14.64
C VAL A 356 -0.82 23.01 -14.90
N THR A 357 -1.91 23.02 -14.10
CA THR A 357 -2.97 24.03 -14.24
C THR A 357 -2.46 25.45 -13.95
N GLN A 358 -1.64 25.62 -12.91
CA GLN A 358 -1.04 26.92 -12.59
C GLN A 358 -0.10 27.40 -13.70
N ARG A 359 0.72 26.51 -14.27
CA ARG A 359 1.57 26.84 -15.42
C ARG A 359 0.75 27.24 -16.64
N ALA A 360 -0.30 26.49 -16.97
CA ALA A 360 -1.19 26.81 -18.10
C ALA A 360 -1.88 28.17 -17.91
N GLN A 361 -2.38 28.48 -16.71
CA GLN A 361 -2.98 29.76 -16.41
C GLN A 361 -1.99 30.93 -16.52
N ARG A 362 -0.74 30.71 -16.06
CA ARG A 362 0.31 31.71 -16.18
C ARG A 362 0.63 32.02 -17.64
N LEU A 363 0.76 30.98 -18.47
CA LEU A 363 0.99 31.14 -19.91
C LEU A 363 -0.17 31.87 -20.61
N ALA A 364 -1.42 31.48 -20.30
CA ALA A 364 -2.60 32.14 -20.85
C ALA A 364 -2.67 33.64 -20.48
N ARG A 365 -2.31 33.99 -19.23
CA ARG A 365 -2.25 35.40 -18.81
C ARG A 365 -1.20 36.19 -19.59
N LEU A 366 0.00 35.64 -19.76
CA LEU A 366 1.07 36.27 -20.54
C LEU A 366 0.65 36.47 -22.00
N GLN A 367 -0.07 35.52 -22.61
CA GLN A 367 -0.61 35.66 -23.96
C GLN A 367 -1.65 36.79 -24.06
N ILE A 368 -2.56 36.88 -23.09
CA ILE A 368 -3.58 37.94 -23.07
C ILE A 368 -2.93 39.32 -22.89
N GLU A 369 -1.96 39.44 -21.96
CA GLU A 369 -1.20 40.69 -21.74
C GLU A 369 -0.44 41.10 -23.01
N PHE A 370 0.17 40.13 -23.71
CA PHE A 370 0.85 40.36 -24.98
C PHE A 370 -0.11 40.90 -26.07
N VAL A 371 -1.25 40.22 -26.28
CA VAL A 371 -2.23 40.64 -27.29
C VAL A 371 -2.79 42.03 -26.96
N ALA A 372 -3.09 42.30 -25.69
CA ALA A 372 -3.57 43.59 -25.27
C ALA A 372 -2.52 44.70 -25.50
N GLY A 373 -1.25 44.43 -25.21
CA GLY A 373 -0.13 45.35 -25.45
C GLY A 373 0.05 45.68 -26.94
N VAL A 374 0.09 44.60 -27.77
CA VAL A 374 0.17 44.80 -29.26
C VAL A 374 -0.98 45.65 -29.75
N THR A 375 -2.21 45.31 -29.37
CA THR A 375 -3.40 46.04 -29.84
C THR A 375 -3.39 47.52 -29.44
N HIS A 376 -2.97 47.80 -28.21
CA HIS A 376 -2.87 49.18 -27.72
C HIS A 376 -1.84 50.00 -28.49
N GLU A 377 -0.63 49.44 -28.72
CA GLU A 377 0.46 50.12 -29.41
C GLU A 377 0.18 50.30 -30.93
N LEU A 378 -0.56 49.37 -31.58
CA LEU A 378 -0.99 49.48 -32.95
C LEU A 378 -2.08 50.57 -33.17
N ASN A 379 -2.97 50.74 -32.21
CA ASN A 379 -4.07 51.70 -32.33
C ASN A 379 -3.58 53.17 -32.34
N THR A 380 -2.48 53.49 -31.68
CA THR A 380 -1.94 54.84 -31.57
C THR A 380 -1.50 55.39 -32.96
N PRO A 381 -0.56 54.74 -33.70
CA PRO A 381 -0.16 55.20 -35.03
C PRO A 381 -1.29 55.13 -36.06
N LEU A 382 -2.17 54.12 -35.95
CA LEU A 382 -3.34 53.98 -36.82
C LEU A 382 -4.29 55.17 -36.67
N THR A 383 -4.50 55.64 -35.44
CA THR A 383 -5.34 56.82 -35.17
C THR A 383 -4.70 58.10 -35.74
N ALA A 384 -3.38 58.23 -35.60
CA ALA A 384 -2.65 59.39 -36.19
C ALA A 384 -2.75 59.40 -37.72
N ILE A 385 -2.52 58.23 -38.37
CA ILE A 385 -2.66 58.07 -39.82
C ILE A 385 -4.08 58.44 -40.27
N ARG A 386 -5.08 57.86 -39.60
CA ARG A 386 -6.51 58.10 -39.90
C ARG A 386 -6.89 59.56 -39.75
N SER A 387 -6.48 60.20 -38.65
CA SER A 387 -6.77 61.64 -38.41
C SER A 387 -6.07 62.51 -39.45
N ALA A 388 -4.82 62.23 -39.77
CA ALA A 388 -4.08 62.93 -40.80
C ALA A 388 -4.74 62.80 -42.19
N GLY A 389 -5.14 61.56 -42.56
CA GLY A 389 -5.85 61.29 -43.80
C GLY A 389 -7.22 61.97 -43.90
N GLN A 390 -7.97 61.97 -42.77
CA GLN A 390 -9.26 62.67 -42.70
C GLN A 390 -9.12 64.19 -42.88
N ASN A 391 -8.12 64.82 -42.24
CA ASN A 391 -7.88 66.26 -42.39
C ASN A 391 -7.47 66.65 -43.82
N LEU A 392 -6.68 65.79 -44.46
CA LEU A 392 -6.33 65.98 -45.87
C LEU A 392 -7.56 65.79 -46.78
N ALA A 393 -8.35 64.74 -46.58
CA ALA A 393 -9.55 64.45 -47.37
C ALA A 393 -10.66 65.50 -47.22
N ALA A 394 -10.82 66.05 -46.02
CA ALA A 394 -11.83 67.10 -45.71
C ALA A 394 -11.42 68.51 -46.20
N GLY A 395 -10.19 68.61 -46.79
CA GLY A 395 -9.71 69.91 -47.27
C GLY A 395 -9.37 70.91 -46.14
N VAL A 396 -9.35 70.48 -44.89
CA VAL A 396 -8.94 71.30 -43.74
C VAL A 396 -7.54 71.81 -43.84
N VAL A 397 -6.71 71.07 -44.61
CA VAL A 397 -5.29 71.30 -44.85
C VAL A 397 -5.11 71.59 -46.36
N ALA A 398 -5.11 72.86 -46.77
CA ALA A 398 -5.00 73.27 -48.16
C ALA A 398 -3.58 73.80 -48.53
N GLU A 399 -2.83 74.26 -47.57
CA GLU A 399 -1.50 74.84 -47.78
C GLU A 399 -0.46 73.74 -48.12
N SER A 400 0.29 73.97 -49.22
CA SER A 400 1.24 72.98 -49.75
C SER A 400 2.32 72.53 -48.73
N GLY A 401 2.68 73.42 -47.78
CA GLY A 401 3.62 73.11 -46.71
C GLY A 401 3.01 72.15 -45.67
N GLN A 402 1.74 72.37 -45.33
CA GLN A 402 1.00 71.52 -44.40
C GLN A 402 0.65 70.16 -45.01
N VAL A 403 0.23 70.11 -46.28
CA VAL A 403 0.01 68.84 -47.02
C VAL A 403 1.26 67.93 -46.97
N ARG A 404 2.44 68.50 -47.27
CA ARG A 404 3.69 67.77 -47.16
C ARG A 404 4.02 67.30 -45.73
N ARG A 405 3.66 68.10 -44.74
CA ARG A 405 3.85 67.72 -43.31
C ARG A 405 2.94 66.54 -42.90
N TYR A 406 1.69 66.57 -43.32
CA TYR A 406 0.74 65.49 -43.07
C TYR A 406 1.12 64.20 -43.85
N GLY A 407 1.58 64.35 -45.12
CA GLY A 407 2.10 63.22 -45.89
C GLY A 407 3.28 62.53 -45.20
N ARG A 408 4.23 63.33 -44.69
CA ARG A 408 5.40 62.79 -43.93
C ARG A 408 4.95 62.14 -42.63
N LEU A 409 3.92 62.67 -41.95
CA LEU A 409 3.37 62.04 -40.73
C LEU A 409 2.77 60.66 -41.05
N ILE A 410 1.98 60.57 -42.11
CA ILE A 410 1.38 59.29 -42.54
C ILE A 410 2.48 58.29 -42.91
N GLU A 411 3.51 58.72 -43.65
CA GLU A 411 4.65 57.87 -44.03
C GLU A 411 5.43 57.39 -42.81
N SER A 412 5.75 58.25 -41.86
CA SER A 412 6.48 57.92 -40.65
C SER A 412 5.73 56.98 -39.72
N GLU A 413 4.43 57.24 -39.50
CA GLU A 413 3.62 56.36 -38.68
C GLU A 413 3.31 55.04 -39.38
N GLY A 414 3.23 54.99 -40.72
CA GLY A 414 3.12 53.77 -41.52
C GLY A 414 4.34 52.89 -41.39
N ARG A 415 5.56 53.45 -41.50
CA ARG A 415 6.82 52.71 -41.25
C ARG A 415 6.87 52.16 -39.83
N ARG A 416 6.54 53.01 -38.84
CA ARG A 416 6.50 52.60 -37.44
C ARG A 416 5.55 51.41 -37.18
N LEU A 417 4.38 51.44 -37.85
CA LEU A 417 3.40 50.34 -37.76
C LEU A 417 3.97 49.04 -38.36
N SER A 418 4.63 49.12 -39.54
CA SER A 418 5.26 47.98 -40.20
C SER A 418 6.37 47.35 -39.35
N ASP A 419 7.22 48.18 -38.74
CA ASP A 419 8.30 47.73 -37.85
C ASP A 419 7.74 47.05 -36.60
N MET A 420 6.66 47.59 -36.03
CA MET A 420 5.99 47.08 -34.84
C MET A 420 5.35 45.71 -35.12
N VAL A 421 4.66 45.56 -36.26
CA VAL A 421 4.08 44.29 -36.70
C VAL A 421 5.20 43.26 -36.91
N GLY A 422 6.31 43.65 -37.57
CA GLY A 422 7.45 42.77 -37.75
C GLY A 422 8.06 42.26 -36.42
N GLN A 423 8.25 43.17 -35.46
CA GLN A 423 8.79 42.81 -34.13
C GLN A 423 7.80 41.95 -33.35
N ALA A 424 6.50 42.21 -33.42
CA ALA A 424 5.47 41.41 -32.74
C ALA A 424 5.40 39.98 -33.33
N LEU A 425 5.44 39.83 -34.66
CA LEU A 425 5.45 38.52 -35.31
C LEU A 425 6.73 37.75 -34.98
N GLU A 426 7.87 38.42 -34.92
CA GLU A 426 9.13 37.79 -34.52
C GLU A 426 9.08 37.29 -33.11
N LEU A 427 8.61 38.11 -32.15
CA LEU A 427 8.49 37.71 -30.76
C LEU A 427 7.46 36.56 -30.59
N ALA A 428 6.34 36.60 -31.30
CA ALA A 428 5.37 35.50 -31.32
C ALA A 428 5.97 34.20 -31.89
N GLY A 429 6.78 34.30 -32.96
CA GLY A 429 7.49 33.17 -33.52
C GLY A 429 8.48 32.53 -32.54
N ILE A 430 9.19 33.35 -31.78
CA ILE A 430 10.10 32.91 -30.71
C ILE A 430 9.34 32.22 -29.58
N GLN A 431 8.28 32.84 -29.05
CA GLN A 431 7.50 32.31 -27.96
C GLN A 431 6.77 30.99 -28.29
N SER A 432 6.40 30.80 -29.57
CA SER A 432 5.76 29.56 -30.03
C SER A 432 6.76 28.45 -30.40
N GLY A 433 8.05 28.69 -30.24
CA GLY A 433 9.10 27.74 -30.64
C GLY A 433 9.20 27.50 -32.15
N ARG A 434 8.50 28.30 -32.96
CA ARG A 434 8.50 28.17 -34.43
C ARG A 434 9.74 28.79 -35.07
N ARG A 435 10.40 29.73 -34.36
CA ARG A 435 11.63 30.33 -34.90
C ARG A 435 12.82 29.46 -34.48
N VAL A 436 13.39 28.81 -35.46
CA VAL A 436 14.62 28.04 -35.29
C VAL A 436 15.76 28.96 -35.65
N TYR A 437 16.66 29.23 -34.71
CA TYR A 437 17.93 29.89 -34.99
C TYR A 437 18.90 28.86 -35.56
N HIS A 438 19.75 29.31 -36.47
CA HIS A 438 20.80 28.47 -37.07
C HIS A 438 22.19 28.95 -36.56
N PRO A 439 22.56 28.53 -35.33
CA PRO A 439 23.83 28.96 -34.76
C PRO A 439 25.00 28.41 -35.60
N ARG A 440 25.94 29.29 -35.94
CA ARG A 440 27.18 28.98 -36.61
C ARG A 440 28.29 29.86 -36.04
N PRO A 441 29.56 29.50 -36.23
CA PRO A 441 30.65 30.37 -35.84
C PRO A 441 30.56 31.72 -36.57
N VAL A 442 30.48 32.81 -35.79
CA VAL A 442 30.29 34.18 -36.31
C VAL A 442 31.37 35.08 -35.71
N GLU A 443 32.00 35.89 -36.58
CA GLU A 443 32.87 36.99 -36.15
C GLU A 443 32.00 38.12 -35.58
N VAL A 444 32.23 38.47 -34.32
CA VAL A 444 31.49 39.56 -33.64
C VAL A 444 31.69 40.88 -34.36
N ARG A 445 32.87 41.10 -34.94
CA ARG A 445 33.22 42.30 -35.72
C ARG A 445 32.25 42.49 -36.90
N GLU A 446 32.00 41.41 -37.67
CA GLU A 446 31.10 41.47 -38.82
C GLU A 446 29.66 41.80 -38.40
N ALA A 447 29.18 41.22 -37.30
CA ALA A 447 27.84 41.48 -36.79
C ALA A 447 27.68 42.94 -36.32
N VAL A 448 28.71 43.48 -35.65
CA VAL A 448 28.72 44.87 -35.19
C VAL A 448 28.81 45.84 -36.35
N ASP A 449 29.71 45.57 -37.32
CA ASP A 449 29.87 46.43 -38.52
C ASP A 449 28.61 46.43 -39.38
N GLY A 450 27.97 45.27 -39.55
CA GLY A 450 26.68 45.17 -40.22
C GLY A 450 25.59 45.99 -39.53
N ALA A 451 25.48 45.90 -38.18
CA ALA A 451 24.49 46.69 -37.43
C ALA A 451 24.76 48.21 -37.51
N LEU A 452 26.02 48.64 -37.46
CA LEU A 452 26.41 50.05 -37.66
C LEU A 452 26.07 50.56 -39.07
N GLN A 453 26.25 49.70 -40.08
CA GLN A 453 25.89 50.03 -41.46
C GLN A 453 24.37 50.19 -41.60
N ASP A 454 23.55 49.33 -40.98
CA ASP A 454 22.09 49.43 -40.98
C ASP A 454 21.62 50.71 -40.28
N CYS A 455 22.28 51.14 -39.23
CA CYS A 455 21.97 52.35 -38.50
C CYS A 455 22.61 53.64 -39.07
N ARG A 456 23.42 53.55 -40.12
CA ARG A 456 24.24 54.65 -40.66
C ARG A 456 23.39 55.91 -40.93
N TRP A 457 22.26 55.76 -41.59
CA TRP A 457 21.37 56.89 -41.90
C TRP A 457 20.89 57.57 -40.61
N LEU A 458 20.46 56.78 -39.62
CA LEU A 458 19.91 57.28 -38.35
C LEU A 458 21.02 58.01 -37.54
N LEU A 459 22.25 57.51 -37.58
CA LEU A 459 23.43 58.08 -36.90
C LEU A 459 23.80 59.43 -37.56
N GLN A 460 23.79 59.48 -38.90
CA GLN A 460 24.09 60.70 -39.66
C GLN A 460 23.01 61.79 -39.48
N GLU A 461 21.73 61.40 -39.52
CA GLU A 461 20.62 62.35 -39.33
C GLU A 461 20.67 63.02 -37.95
N LYS A 462 21.09 62.29 -36.92
CA LYS A 462 21.23 62.78 -35.56
C LYS A 462 22.58 63.36 -35.19
N ASN A 463 23.50 63.36 -36.17
CA ASN A 463 24.88 63.85 -36.01
C ASN A 463 25.62 63.23 -34.82
N ILE A 464 25.57 61.87 -34.73
CA ILE A 464 26.13 61.11 -33.64
C ILE A 464 27.51 60.57 -34.01
N GLU A 465 28.50 60.88 -33.16
CA GLU A 465 29.85 60.30 -33.24
C GLU A 465 29.88 58.90 -32.63
N VAL A 466 30.34 57.92 -33.39
CA VAL A 466 30.44 56.52 -32.91
C VAL A 466 31.90 56.19 -32.62
N GLU A 467 32.19 55.96 -31.35
CA GLU A 467 33.48 55.43 -30.90
C GLU A 467 33.47 53.92 -30.91
N LYS A 468 34.24 53.31 -31.81
CA LYS A 468 34.29 51.85 -32.00
C LYS A 468 35.59 51.29 -31.43
N ASP A 469 35.49 50.41 -30.43
CA ASP A 469 36.63 49.78 -29.75
C ASP A 469 36.39 48.25 -29.70
N ILE A 470 36.88 47.51 -30.70
CA ILE A 470 36.72 46.06 -30.84
C ILE A 470 38.10 45.40 -30.80
N ASP A 471 38.31 44.52 -29.86
CA ASP A 471 39.55 43.76 -29.73
C ASP A 471 39.87 43.02 -31.05
N ARG A 472 41.18 42.92 -31.41
CA ARG A 472 41.61 42.32 -32.67
C ARG A 472 41.43 40.81 -32.69
N ASP A 473 41.67 40.14 -31.56
CA ASP A 473 41.74 38.71 -31.46
C ASP A 473 40.53 38.17 -30.64
N LEU A 474 39.29 38.54 -31.07
CA LEU A 474 38.07 38.01 -30.43
C LEU A 474 37.80 36.57 -30.92
N PRO A 475 37.48 35.65 -30.00
CA PRO A 475 37.02 34.33 -30.40
C PRO A 475 35.69 34.42 -31.16
N LEU A 476 35.45 33.42 -32.02
CA LEU A 476 34.15 33.26 -32.68
C LEU A 476 33.07 32.96 -31.61
N VAL A 477 31.84 33.40 -31.88
CA VAL A 477 30.68 33.10 -31.09
C VAL A 477 29.73 32.19 -31.87
N LEU A 478 29.17 31.18 -31.23
CA LEU A 478 28.20 30.30 -31.85
C LEU A 478 26.82 30.99 -31.87
N ALA A 479 26.48 31.64 -32.99
CA ALA A 479 25.29 32.45 -33.12
C ALA A 479 24.68 32.43 -34.52
N ASP A 480 23.40 32.77 -34.62
CA ASP A 480 22.79 33.16 -35.88
C ASP A 480 23.21 34.61 -36.19
N ALA A 481 23.96 34.78 -37.27
CA ALA A 481 24.56 36.07 -37.66
C ALA A 481 23.49 37.17 -37.83
N SER A 482 22.33 36.82 -38.38
CA SER A 482 21.25 37.77 -38.62
C SER A 482 20.58 38.19 -37.31
N ALA A 483 20.38 37.25 -36.37
CA ALA A 483 19.82 37.52 -35.07
C ALA A 483 20.78 38.37 -34.21
N LEU A 484 22.08 38.04 -34.21
CA LEU A 484 23.08 38.80 -33.48
C LEU A 484 23.18 40.23 -33.99
N ARG A 485 23.27 40.42 -35.32
CA ARG A 485 23.25 41.75 -35.96
C ARG A 485 22.03 42.55 -35.54
N ARG A 486 20.83 41.92 -35.52
CA ARG A 486 19.58 42.55 -35.10
C ARG A 486 19.57 42.94 -33.64
N ALA A 487 20.15 42.10 -32.76
CA ALA A 487 20.28 42.43 -31.34
C ALA A 487 21.13 43.68 -31.14
N VAL A 488 22.31 43.76 -31.82
CA VAL A 488 23.17 44.93 -31.77
C VAL A 488 22.47 46.17 -32.35
N GLN A 489 21.77 46.03 -33.50
CA GLN A 489 20.97 47.09 -34.09
C GLN A 489 19.95 47.66 -33.11
N ASN A 490 19.18 46.81 -32.40
CA ASN A 490 18.20 47.26 -31.39
C ASN A 490 18.87 48.05 -30.25
N LEU A 491 20.07 47.65 -29.82
CA LEU A 491 20.84 48.39 -28.82
C LEU A 491 21.30 49.74 -29.33
N LEU A 492 21.78 49.81 -30.58
CA LEU A 492 22.21 51.05 -31.24
C LEU A 492 21.02 52.02 -31.42
N GLU A 493 19.87 51.51 -31.89
CA GLU A 493 18.66 52.36 -32.02
C GLU A 493 18.21 52.90 -30.66
N ASN A 494 18.30 52.14 -29.60
CA ASN A 494 17.99 52.60 -28.25
C ASN A 494 18.98 53.71 -27.81
N ALA A 495 20.29 53.50 -28.05
CA ALA A 495 21.30 54.51 -27.74
C ALA A 495 21.06 55.83 -28.51
N VAL A 496 20.66 55.76 -29.80
CA VAL A 496 20.27 56.96 -30.57
C VAL A 496 19.01 57.65 -30.01
N LYS A 497 17.99 56.86 -29.68
CA LYS A 497 16.70 57.38 -29.17
C LYS A 497 16.86 58.08 -27.83
N TYR A 498 17.63 57.52 -26.91
CA TYR A 498 17.74 58.00 -25.53
C TYR A 498 19.01 58.81 -25.23
N GLY A 499 20.14 58.48 -25.91
CA GLY A 499 21.43 59.15 -25.76
C GLY A 499 21.75 60.20 -26.81
N GLY A 500 20.97 60.28 -27.91
CA GLY A 500 21.29 61.05 -29.09
C GLY A 500 21.47 62.56 -28.88
N ARG A 501 20.94 63.17 -27.80
CA ARG A 501 21.17 64.57 -27.46
C ARG A 501 22.63 64.88 -27.07
N ALA A 502 23.38 63.87 -26.62
CA ALA A 502 24.78 63.99 -26.26
C ALA A 502 25.74 63.81 -27.47
N GLY A 503 25.24 63.41 -28.64
CA GLY A 503 25.99 63.25 -29.87
C GLY A 503 27.09 62.18 -29.87
N TRP A 504 27.05 61.24 -28.93
CA TRP A 504 28.09 60.19 -28.80
C TRP A 504 27.48 58.85 -28.43
N ILE A 505 27.99 57.77 -29.07
CA ILE A 505 27.71 56.38 -28.76
C ILE A 505 29.02 55.57 -28.79
N GLY A 506 29.30 54.81 -27.73
CA GLY A 506 30.43 53.89 -27.64
C GLY A 506 29.98 52.46 -27.95
N VAL A 507 30.68 51.77 -28.85
CA VAL A 507 30.48 50.35 -29.14
C VAL A 507 31.78 49.60 -28.83
N ARG A 508 31.73 48.67 -27.89
CA ARG A 508 32.90 47.88 -27.50
C ARG A 508 32.63 46.40 -27.62
N ALA A 509 33.62 45.66 -28.06
CA ALA A 509 33.58 44.19 -28.00
C ALA A 509 34.90 43.66 -27.45
N ARG A 510 34.81 42.87 -26.36
CA ARG A 510 35.97 42.34 -25.64
C ARG A 510 35.75 40.90 -25.23
N GLN A 511 36.83 40.17 -25.00
CA GLN A 511 36.76 38.87 -24.33
C GLN A 511 36.80 39.07 -22.81
N ALA A 512 35.81 38.56 -22.11
CA ALA A 512 35.78 38.54 -20.63
C ALA A 512 36.65 37.40 -20.09
N SER A 513 37.14 37.57 -18.86
CA SER A 513 37.91 36.54 -18.15
C SER A 513 37.17 35.20 -17.97
N SER A 514 35.86 35.19 -18.14
CA SER A 514 34.98 34.02 -18.04
C SER A 514 34.91 33.17 -19.32
N GLY A 515 35.70 33.51 -20.36
CA GLY A 515 35.61 32.85 -21.67
C GLY A 515 34.39 33.28 -22.51
N GLN A 516 33.68 34.33 -22.10
CA GLN A 516 32.57 34.91 -22.86
C GLN A 516 33.03 36.10 -23.68
N VAL A 517 32.33 36.37 -24.80
CA VAL A 517 32.49 37.61 -25.54
C VAL A 517 31.42 38.60 -25.10
N GLU A 518 31.86 39.81 -24.75
CA GLU A 518 30.99 40.91 -24.32
C GLU A 518 30.90 41.97 -25.45
N ILE A 519 29.67 42.26 -25.85
CA ILE A 519 29.39 43.36 -26.82
C ILE A 519 28.61 44.43 -26.06
N SER A 520 29.22 45.59 -25.87
CA SER A 520 28.64 46.69 -25.10
C SER A 520 28.28 47.86 -26.02
N VAL A 521 27.08 48.42 -25.83
CA VAL A 521 26.64 49.66 -26.45
C VAL A 521 26.37 50.67 -25.33
N ALA A 522 27.09 51.78 -25.37
CA ALA A 522 27.05 52.84 -24.34
C ALA A 522 26.50 54.14 -24.95
N ASP A 523 25.64 54.81 -24.22
CA ASP A 523 25.15 56.16 -24.52
C ASP A 523 25.44 57.14 -23.34
N ARG A 524 25.32 58.42 -23.59
CA ARG A 524 25.43 59.50 -22.60
C ARG A 524 24.07 60.16 -22.34
N GLY A 525 22.99 59.37 -22.32
CA GLY A 525 21.64 59.78 -22.06
C GLY A 525 21.36 60.04 -20.55
N PRO A 526 20.11 60.24 -20.16
CA PRO A 526 19.70 60.52 -18.78
C PRO A 526 19.86 59.33 -17.83
N GLY A 527 20.19 58.14 -18.36
CA GLY A 527 20.22 56.91 -17.56
C GLY A 527 18.81 56.31 -17.32
N ILE A 528 18.75 55.24 -16.53
CA ILE A 528 17.52 54.53 -16.24
C ILE A 528 17.29 54.49 -14.73
N ARG A 529 16.09 54.71 -14.25
CA ARG A 529 15.72 54.67 -12.83
C ARG A 529 15.87 53.27 -12.27
N ARG A 530 16.37 53.13 -11.06
CA ARG A 530 16.55 51.81 -10.42
C ARG A 530 15.28 50.96 -10.33
N GLU A 531 14.14 51.65 -10.13
CA GLU A 531 12.80 51.00 -10.07
C GLU A 531 12.36 50.39 -11.43
N GLU A 532 12.89 50.87 -12.53
CA GLU A 532 12.55 50.46 -13.90
C GLU A 532 13.41 49.28 -14.39
N LEU A 533 14.60 49.08 -13.82
CA LEU A 533 15.55 48.04 -14.23
C LEU A 533 14.95 46.61 -14.26
N PRO A 534 14.16 46.15 -13.24
CA PRO A 534 13.57 44.81 -13.27
C PRO A 534 12.52 44.60 -14.37
N HIS A 535 12.03 45.69 -14.96
CA HIS A 535 10.97 45.66 -15.96
C HIS A 535 11.43 45.97 -17.37
N LEU A 536 12.67 46.40 -17.54
CA LEU A 536 13.22 46.94 -18.78
C LEU A 536 13.16 45.97 -19.97
N PHE A 537 13.34 44.68 -19.71
CA PHE A 537 13.28 43.61 -20.71
C PHE A 537 11.92 42.96 -20.87
N LYS A 538 10.86 43.49 -20.21
CA LYS A 538 9.49 43.00 -20.44
C LYS A 538 8.93 43.56 -21.75
N PRO A 539 8.22 42.76 -22.53
CA PRO A 539 7.56 43.25 -23.74
C PRO A 539 6.66 44.47 -23.46
N PHE A 540 6.70 45.46 -24.34
CA PHE A 540 5.92 46.72 -24.28
C PHE A 540 6.27 47.62 -23.10
N PHE A 541 7.30 47.31 -22.30
CA PHE A 541 7.72 48.20 -21.23
C PHE A 541 8.41 49.45 -21.78
N ARG A 542 7.97 50.62 -21.29
CA ARG A 542 8.55 51.93 -21.57
C ARG A 542 8.73 52.68 -20.28
N GLY A 543 9.91 53.24 -20.05
CA GLY A 543 10.16 54.06 -18.87
C GLY A 543 9.24 55.28 -18.86
N ARG A 544 8.89 55.77 -17.66
CA ARG A 544 7.93 56.87 -17.46
C ARG A 544 8.35 58.16 -18.19
N ASP A 545 9.65 58.45 -18.13
CA ASP A 545 10.18 59.67 -18.75
C ASP A 545 10.18 59.57 -20.29
N ALA A 546 10.44 58.36 -20.81
CA ALA A 546 10.36 58.10 -22.26
C ALA A 546 8.91 58.14 -22.77
N ALA A 547 7.97 57.68 -22.01
CA ALA A 547 6.55 57.71 -22.34
C ALA A 547 6.00 59.14 -22.28
N ALA A 548 6.35 59.93 -21.25
CA ALA A 548 5.96 61.34 -21.10
C ALA A 548 6.63 62.27 -22.12
N GLY A 549 7.87 61.98 -22.52
CA GLY A 549 8.64 62.75 -23.50
C GLY A 549 8.30 62.47 -24.98
N GLY A 550 7.33 61.58 -25.26
CA GLY A 550 6.90 61.26 -26.63
C GLY A 550 8.00 60.56 -27.47
N VAL A 551 9.01 59.95 -26.85
CA VAL A 551 10.08 59.24 -27.59
C VAL A 551 9.47 58.04 -28.34
N PRO A 552 9.59 57.95 -29.67
CA PRO A 552 8.95 56.89 -30.43
C PRO A 552 9.59 55.52 -30.16
N GLY A 553 8.76 54.49 -29.88
CA GLY A 553 9.25 53.12 -29.68
C GLY A 553 8.13 52.14 -29.28
N SER A 554 8.24 50.89 -29.67
CA SER A 554 7.28 49.81 -29.40
C SER A 554 7.41 49.15 -28.03
N GLY A 555 8.56 49.38 -27.33
CA GLY A 555 8.90 48.64 -26.12
C GLY A 555 9.22 47.15 -26.36
N LEU A 556 9.35 46.69 -27.61
CA LEU A 556 9.66 45.31 -27.98
C LEU A 556 11.17 45.07 -28.19
N GLY A 557 11.95 46.08 -28.55
CA GLY A 557 13.36 45.95 -28.95
C GLY A 557 14.24 45.26 -27.88
N LEU A 558 14.15 45.73 -26.61
CA LEU A 558 14.95 45.14 -25.52
C LEU A 558 14.51 43.73 -25.14
N SER A 559 13.23 43.44 -25.23
CA SER A 559 12.73 42.07 -24.99
C SER A 559 13.23 41.11 -26.09
N LEU A 560 13.33 41.58 -27.35
CA LEU A 560 13.91 40.81 -28.44
C LEU A 560 15.43 40.58 -28.24
N VAL A 561 16.17 41.60 -27.81
CA VAL A 561 17.60 41.47 -27.47
C VAL A 561 17.81 40.40 -26.39
N ARG A 562 17.01 40.41 -25.38
CA ARG A 562 17.06 39.40 -24.30
C ARG A 562 16.81 37.99 -24.83
N HIS A 563 15.74 37.80 -25.61
CA HIS A 563 15.43 36.48 -26.19
C HIS A 563 16.52 35.96 -27.14
N ILE A 564 17.08 36.87 -27.98
CA ILE A 564 18.21 36.50 -28.85
C ILE A 564 19.41 36.07 -28.01
N ALA A 565 19.77 36.83 -26.96
CA ALA A 565 20.88 36.46 -26.09
C ALA A 565 20.65 35.09 -25.40
N GLU A 566 19.48 34.89 -24.82
CA GLU A 566 19.09 33.63 -24.12
C GLU A 566 19.07 32.44 -25.09
N ALA A 567 18.58 32.63 -26.33
CA ALA A 567 18.55 31.59 -27.36
C ALA A 567 19.95 31.15 -27.84
N HIS A 568 20.95 31.99 -27.64
CA HIS A 568 22.35 31.70 -27.96
C HIS A 568 23.19 31.39 -26.71
N GLY A 569 22.54 30.94 -25.61
CA GLY A 569 23.19 30.52 -24.37
C GLY A 569 23.87 31.67 -23.62
N GLY A 570 23.53 32.91 -23.97
CA GLY A 570 24.08 34.11 -23.38
C GLY A 570 23.05 34.85 -22.47
N ARG A 571 23.40 36.09 -22.14
CA ARG A 571 22.51 37.00 -21.38
C ARG A 571 22.77 38.45 -21.78
N VAL A 572 21.82 39.34 -21.44
CA VAL A 572 21.99 40.79 -21.58
C VAL A 572 21.96 41.44 -20.19
N THR A 573 22.85 42.37 -19.97
CA THR A 573 22.92 43.19 -18.74
C THR A 573 22.83 44.67 -19.05
N VAL A 574 22.46 45.46 -18.04
CA VAL A 574 22.40 46.91 -18.14
C VAL A 574 23.10 47.55 -16.94
N ALA A 575 23.96 48.48 -17.23
CA ALA A 575 24.55 49.36 -16.23
C ALA A 575 24.12 50.81 -16.53
N THR A 576 23.75 51.54 -15.50
CA THR A 576 23.33 52.94 -15.65
C THR A 576 24.07 53.81 -14.66
N GLY A 577 24.47 54.99 -15.09
CA GLY A 577 25.08 56.01 -14.23
C GLY A 577 24.07 56.53 -13.19
N THR A 578 24.54 57.04 -12.04
CA THR A 578 23.72 57.74 -11.08
C THR A 578 23.19 59.05 -11.66
N ALA A 579 21.96 59.44 -11.26
CA ALA A 579 21.31 60.68 -11.72
C ALA A 579 22.29 61.89 -11.62
N GLY A 580 22.71 62.40 -12.79
CA GLY A 580 23.66 63.54 -12.90
C GLY A 580 24.99 63.24 -13.62
N THR A 581 25.48 62.01 -13.64
CA THR A 581 26.64 61.61 -14.42
C THR A 581 26.28 60.77 -15.67
N GLY A 582 24.99 60.75 -15.96
CA GLY A 582 24.27 60.21 -17.12
C GLY A 582 24.94 59.16 -18.02
N GLY A 583 24.09 58.23 -18.49
CA GLY A 583 24.46 57.25 -19.50
C GLY A 583 23.95 55.86 -19.18
N THR A 584 23.76 55.06 -20.22
CA THR A 584 23.38 53.65 -20.11
C THR A 584 24.35 52.79 -20.90
N ILE A 585 24.71 51.66 -20.34
CA ILE A 585 25.52 50.64 -21.03
C ILE A 585 24.74 49.35 -21.05
N PHE A 586 24.36 48.88 -22.23
CA PHE A 586 23.82 47.55 -22.45
C PHE A 586 24.94 46.62 -22.88
N THR A 587 25.08 45.46 -22.25
CA THR A 587 26.09 44.46 -22.57
C THR A 587 25.47 43.12 -22.89
N LEU A 588 25.75 42.61 -24.09
CA LEU A 588 25.44 41.23 -24.48
C LEU A 588 26.63 40.36 -24.10
N HIS A 589 26.37 39.31 -23.36
CA HIS A 589 27.36 38.28 -22.99
C HIS A 589 27.03 37.02 -23.76
N LEU A 590 27.93 36.56 -24.61
CA LEU A 590 27.76 35.38 -25.44
C LEU A 590 28.87 34.36 -25.18
N PRO A 591 28.61 33.06 -25.14
CA PRO A 591 29.66 32.06 -24.98
C PRO A 591 30.55 32.07 -26.22
N ALA A 592 31.89 32.01 -26.05
CA ALA A 592 32.81 31.79 -27.14
C ALA A 592 32.66 30.33 -27.65
N GLU A 593 32.97 30.09 -28.92
CA GLU A 593 32.82 28.78 -29.57
C GLU A 593 33.49 27.64 -28.78
N ALA A 594 34.72 27.86 -28.32
CA ALA A 594 35.46 26.88 -27.50
C ALA A 594 34.78 26.54 -26.14
N ALA A 595 33.94 27.44 -25.59
CA ALA A 595 33.19 27.21 -24.38
C ALA A 595 31.80 26.54 -24.63
N ALA A 596 31.25 26.73 -25.83
CA ALA A 596 29.97 26.16 -26.23
C ALA A 596 30.07 24.64 -26.52
N GLU A 597 31.17 24.17 -27.08
CA GLU A 597 31.43 22.73 -27.32
C GLU A 597 31.51 21.94 -25.99
N GLN A 598 32.02 22.53 -24.91
CA GLN A 598 32.12 21.89 -23.60
C GLN A 598 30.73 21.72 -22.91
N VAL A 599 29.81 22.61 -23.17
CA VAL A 599 28.47 22.54 -22.58
C VAL A 599 27.60 21.46 -23.28
N HIS A 600 27.73 21.33 -24.61
CA HIS A 600 27.00 20.30 -25.36
C HIS A 600 27.52 18.87 -25.11
N ALA A 601 28.82 18.73 -24.84
CA ALA A 601 29.39 17.41 -24.50
C ALA A 601 28.94 16.85 -23.14
N VAL A 602 28.35 17.67 -22.28
CA VAL A 602 27.85 17.26 -20.93
C VAL A 602 26.35 16.93 -20.95
N GLU A 603 25.60 17.33 -21.98
CA GLU A 603 24.13 17.09 -22.06
C GLU A 603 23.73 15.90 -22.95
N GLU A 604 24.65 15.17 -23.61
CA GLU A 604 24.33 13.88 -24.23
C GLU A 604 24.36 12.77 -23.14
N PRO A 605 23.20 12.24 -22.69
CA PRO A 605 23.17 11.07 -21.82
C PRO A 605 23.54 9.82 -22.63
N ALA A 606 24.48 9.05 -22.08
CA ALA A 606 24.90 7.74 -22.56
C ALA A 606 23.75 6.69 -22.49
#